data_56dadd3f3c34b6c57a42b8c7f3ae9e3a
#
_entry.id   56dadd3f3c34b6c57a42b8c7f3ae9e3a
#
_cell.length_a   1.000
_cell.length_b   1.000
_cell.length_c   1.000
_cell.angle_alpha   90.00
_cell.angle_beta   90.00
_cell.angle_gamma   90.00
#
_symmetry.space_group_name_H-M   'P 1'
#
loop_
_entity.id
_entity.type
_entity.pdbx_description
1 polymer ?
#
loop_
_entity_poly.entity_id
_entity_poly.type
_entity_poly.pdbx_seq_one_letter_code
_entity_poly.pdbx_strand_id
1 'polypeptide(L)'
;MHNQDNFQENLKMLCEQVGTVSEMCRRVGINRQQFNKYLAGTHQPSKANLRSIASFFGISNDVLFSNPNDFRSMIEGGHFHLFRNLIQTPKMLMFINELLQENDSNLGELTGVYERYHHSSIYKGKIVRSVFCIYEKNGMLMHYYVERFPNQDGSGKIDYHFKYHGLTFLISNRIFCVDFETIQKNEITFTNLAAVSRNSRKFVFGVASGIAATMVRQPVASKVAMHFVSKGLMKRNHIRRATVLSPDDPSIPKEVIDYLGAGTSSIDPV
;
A
#
# COMPACT_ATOMS: atom_id res chain seq x y z
N MET A 1 22.42 7.46 -27.79
CA MET A 1 23.66 7.33 -27.00
C MET A 1 23.37 7.31 -25.49
N HIS A 2 22.58 8.21 -24.91
CA HIS A 2 22.31 8.23 -23.45
C HIS A 2 21.76 6.93 -22.83
N ASN A 3 20.95 6.16 -23.56
CA ASN A 3 20.34 4.94 -23.00
C ASN A 3 21.32 3.77 -22.73
N GLN A 4 22.39 3.69 -23.48
CA GLN A 4 23.38 2.61 -23.31
C GLN A 4 24.33 2.90 -22.15
N ASP A 5 24.71 4.15 -21.99
CA ASP A 5 25.57 4.60 -20.89
C ASP A 5 24.87 4.40 -19.55
N ASN A 6 23.57 4.74 -19.47
CA ASN A 6 22.75 4.51 -18.29
C ASN A 6 22.66 3.01 -17.92
N PHE A 7 22.40 2.14 -18.90
CA PHE A 7 22.36 0.71 -18.67
C PHE A 7 23.66 0.17 -18.09
N GLN A 8 24.80 0.59 -18.65
CA GLN A 8 26.11 0.17 -18.20
C GLN A 8 26.38 0.57 -16.74
N GLU A 9 26.06 1.80 -16.38
CA GLU A 9 26.23 2.33 -15.03
C GLU A 9 25.30 1.63 -14.05
N ASN A 10 24.03 1.47 -14.40
CA ASN A 10 23.04 0.77 -13.57
C ASN A 10 23.41 -0.70 -13.38
N LEU A 11 23.93 -1.37 -14.42
CA LEU A 11 24.38 -2.77 -14.30
C LEU A 11 25.57 -2.92 -13.35
N LYS A 12 26.51 -1.96 -13.33
CA LYS A 12 27.62 -1.94 -12.35
C LYS A 12 27.08 -1.82 -10.93
N MET A 13 26.16 -0.90 -10.68
CA MET A 13 25.51 -0.75 -9.38
C MET A 13 24.82 -2.04 -8.92
N LEU A 14 24.13 -2.75 -9.82
CA LEU A 14 23.53 -4.05 -9.51
C LEU A 14 24.58 -5.12 -9.16
N CYS A 15 25.73 -5.14 -9.84
CA CYS A 15 26.80 -6.07 -9.51
C CYS A 15 27.35 -5.86 -8.10
N GLU A 16 27.49 -4.61 -7.67
CA GLU A 16 27.92 -4.25 -6.31
C GLU A 16 26.98 -4.81 -5.25
N GLN A 17 25.68 -4.87 -5.53
CA GLN A 17 24.67 -5.45 -4.65
C GLN A 17 24.77 -6.98 -4.51
N VAL A 18 25.37 -7.67 -5.47
CA VAL A 18 25.52 -9.14 -5.46
C VAL A 18 26.89 -9.55 -4.87
N GLY A 19 27.86 -8.67 -4.93
CA GLY A 19 29.21 -8.85 -4.44
C GLY A 19 30.23 -9.14 -5.55
N THR A 20 30.03 -10.14 -6.40
CA THR A 20 30.98 -10.43 -7.49
C THR A 20 30.30 -10.65 -8.84
N VAL A 21 30.99 -10.28 -9.92
CA VAL A 21 30.52 -10.52 -11.28
C VAL A 21 30.32 -12.01 -11.56
N SER A 22 31.16 -12.86 -10.99
CA SER A 22 31.04 -14.33 -11.14
C SER A 22 29.76 -14.86 -10.51
N GLU A 23 29.43 -14.39 -9.32
CA GLU A 23 28.19 -14.72 -8.62
C GLU A 23 26.97 -14.22 -9.41
N MET A 24 27.03 -12.99 -9.89
CA MET A 24 26.00 -12.41 -10.73
C MET A 24 25.73 -13.26 -11.99
N CYS A 25 26.79 -13.60 -12.72
CA CYS A 25 26.69 -14.42 -13.94
C CYS A 25 26.05 -15.79 -13.67
N ARG A 26 26.45 -16.45 -12.58
CA ARG A 26 25.91 -17.73 -12.16
C ARG A 26 24.39 -17.64 -11.88
N ARG A 27 23.95 -16.58 -11.20
CA ARG A 27 22.57 -16.39 -10.79
C ARG A 27 21.65 -16.00 -11.94
N VAL A 28 22.14 -15.17 -12.86
CA VAL A 28 21.33 -14.75 -14.03
C VAL A 28 21.45 -15.70 -15.22
N GLY A 29 22.34 -16.72 -15.15
CA GLY A 29 22.53 -17.70 -16.23
C GLY A 29 23.22 -17.14 -17.48
N ILE A 30 24.05 -16.10 -17.34
CA ILE A 30 24.75 -15.45 -18.45
C ILE A 30 26.25 -15.77 -18.38
N ASN A 31 26.85 -16.13 -19.52
CA ASN A 31 28.29 -16.37 -19.60
C ASN A 31 29.07 -15.12 -19.19
N ARG A 32 30.15 -15.33 -18.38
CA ARG A 32 30.96 -14.24 -17.83
C ARG A 32 31.61 -13.36 -18.90
N GLN A 33 32.09 -13.95 -20.01
CA GLN A 33 32.67 -13.15 -21.10
C GLN A 33 31.66 -12.23 -21.74
N GLN A 34 30.45 -12.74 -21.95
CA GLN A 34 29.33 -11.96 -22.50
C GLN A 34 28.88 -10.87 -21.51
N PHE A 35 28.78 -11.20 -20.23
CA PHE A 35 28.40 -10.24 -19.20
C PHE A 35 29.43 -9.10 -19.06
N ASN A 36 30.72 -9.41 -19.13
CA ASN A 36 31.78 -8.39 -19.12
C ASN A 36 31.69 -7.42 -20.30
N LYS A 37 31.23 -7.88 -21.49
CA LYS A 37 30.98 -7.00 -22.63
C LYS A 37 29.82 -6.02 -22.36
N TYR A 38 28.83 -6.42 -21.58
CA TYR A 38 27.75 -5.54 -21.13
C TYR A 38 28.25 -4.49 -20.14
N LEU A 39 29.06 -4.91 -19.17
CA LEU A 39 29.69 -4.01 -18.19
C LEU A 39 30.67 -3.01 -18.85
N ALA A 40 31.33 -3.43 -19.93
CA ALA A 40 32.22 -2.56 -20.71
C ALA A 40 31.47 -1.67 -21.71
N GLY A 41 30.14 -1.85 -21.89
CA GLY A 41 29.35 -1.10 -22.86
C GLY A 41 29.61 -1.48 -24.32
N THR A 42 30.43 -2.52 -24.59
CA THR A 42 30.81 -2.93 -25.96
C THR A 42 29.71 -3.72 -26.67
N HIS A 43 28.77 -4.29 -25.94
CA HIS A 43 27.63 -5.03 -26.47
C HIS A 43 26.38 -4.77 -25.63
N GLN A 44 25.23 -4.77 -26.31
CA GLN A 44 23.93 -4.74 -25.65
C GLN A 44 23.45 -6.18 -25.35
N PRO A 45 22.77 -6.42 -24.24
CA PRO A 45 22.17 -7.70 -23.97
C PRO A 45 21.01 -7.97 -24.93
N SER A 46 20.84 -9.25 -25.29
CA SER A 46 19.64 -9.70 -25.97
C SER A 46 18.40 -9.47 -25.10
N LYS A 47 17.21 -9.46 -25.72
CA LYS A 47 15.94 -9.35 -24.96
C LYS A 47 15.81 -10.44 -23.89
N ALA A 48 16.33 -11.65 -24.14
CA ALA A 48 16.32 -12.74 -23.16
C ALA A 48 17.25 -12.45 -21.98
N ASN A 49 18.49 -12.04 -22.24
CA ASN A 49 19.45 -11.70 -21.19
C ASN A 49 19.01 -10.48 -20.37
N LEU A 50 18.42 -9.49 -21.03
CA LEU A 50 17.85 -8.34 -20.35
C LEU A 50 16.75 -8.74 -19.37
N ARG A 51 15.83 -9.64 -19.81
CA ARG A 51 14.80 -10.20 -18.92
C ARG A 51 15.40 -11.00 -17.76
N SER A 52 16.43 -11.81 -18.01
CA SER A 52 17.09 -12.59 -16.95
C SER A 52 17.70 -11.68 -15.89
N ILE A 53 18.36 -10.59 -16.30
CA ILE A 53 18.92 -9.61 -15.37
C ILE A 53 17.79 -8.91 -14.60
N ALA A 54 16.80 -8.36 -15.29
CA ALA A 54 15.70 -7.64 -14.67
C ALA A 54 14.89 -8.52 -13.70
N SER A 55 14.54 -9.73 -14.11
CA SER A 55 13.81 -10.70 -13.28
C SER A 55 14.57 -11.10 -12.04
N PHE A 56 15.89 -11.24 -12.12
CA PHE A 56 16.71 -11.59 -10.95
C PHE A 56 16.66 -10.52 -9.86
N PHE A 57 16.49 -9.26 -10.25
CA PHE A 57 16.36 -8.13 -9.31
C PHE A 57 14.91 -7.73 -9.04
N GLY A 58 13.93 -8.36 -9.70
CA GLY A 58 12.52 -8.02 -9.55
C GLY A 58 12.16 -6.62 -10.09
N ILE A 59 12.88 -6.15 -11.11
CA ILE A 59 12.65 -4.86 -11.75
C ILE A 59 12.20 -5.04 -13.21
N SER A 60 11.53 -4.03 -13.78
CA SER A 60 11.21 -4.05 -15.21
C SER A 60 12.43 -3.75 -16.07
N ASN A 61 12.40 -4.20 -17.33
CA ASN A 61 13.50 -3.94 -18.26
C ASN A 61 13.79 -2.45 -18.42
N ASP A 62 12.76 -1.61 -18.42
CA ASP A 62 12.89 -0.17 -18.64
C ASP A 62 13.65 0.52 -17.49
N VAL A 63 13.50 0.00 -16.28
CA VAL A 63 14.22 0.50 -15.09
C VAL A 63 15.74 0.35 -15.25
N LEU A 64 16.21 -0.68 -15.95
CA LEU A 64 17.64 -0.86 -16.24
C LEU A 64 18.25 0.28 -17.09
N PHE A 65 17.42 1.04 -17.79
CA PHE A 65 17.83 2.17 -18.64
C PHE A 65 17.48 3.53 -18.04
N SER A 66 16.94 3.57 -16.81
CA SER A 66 16.61 4.83 -16.12
C SER A 66 17.84 5.66 -15.82
N ASN A 67 17.62 6.93 -15.45
CA ASN A 67 18.72 7.81 -15.04
C ASN A 67 19.49 7.18 -13.86
N PRO A 68 20.83 7.15 -13.90
CA PRO A 68 21.66 6.50 -12.87
C PRO A 68 21.45 7.05 -11.45
N ASN A 69 21.13 8.34 -11.29
CA ASN A 69 20.87 8.92 -9.98
C ASN A 69 19.53 8.42 -9.40
N ASP A 70 18.49 8.35 -10.24
CA ASP A 70 17.17 7.81 -9.84
C ASP A 70 17.30 6.32 -9.52
N PHE A 71 18.07 5.58 -10.35
CA PHE A 71 18.36 4.18 -10.14
C PHE A 71 19.11 3.94 -8.85
N ARG A 72 20.15 4.72 -8.55
CA ARG A 72 20.90 4.68 -7.30
C ARG A 72 20.00 4.88 -6.09
N SER A 73 19.16 5.93 -6.12
CA SER A 73 18.20 6.19 -5.05
C SER A 73 17.22 5.05 -4.82
N MET A 74 16.85 4.35 -5.88
CA MET A 74 15.99 3.17 -5.81
C MET A 74 16.70 1.99 -5.14
N ILE A 75 17.95 1.67 -5.53
CA ILE A 75 18.69 0.51 -4.97
C ILE A 75 19.21 0.76 -3.56
N GLU A 76 19.58 1.98 -3.20
CA GLU A 76 20.02 2.34 -1.85
C GLU A 76 18.84 2.41 -0.88
N GLY A 77 17.61 2.50 -1.36
CA GLY A 77 16.41 2.42 -0.54
C GLY A 77 16.24 1.03 0.09
N GLY A 78 15.98 0.96 1.41
CA GLY A 78 15.81 -0.31 2.14
C GLY A 78 14.74 -1.24 1.54
N HIS A 79 13.77 -0.71 0.80
CA HIS A 79 12.74 -1.47 0.10
C HIS A 79 13.29 -2.36 -1.03
N PHE A 80 14.38 -1.96 -1.72
CA PHE A 80 14.99 -2.78 -2.76
C PHE A 80 15.54 -4.09 -2.19
N HIS A 81 16.22 -4.04 -1.06
CA HIS A 81 16.71 -5.22 -0.36
C HIS A 81 15.58 -6.10 0.16
N LEU A 82 14.51 -5.50 0.65
CA LEU A 82 13.32 -6.22 1.11
C LEU A 82 12.69 -7.01 -0.04
N PHE A 83 12.39 -6.37 -1.17
CA PHE A 83 11.80 -7.02 -2.35
C PHE A 83 12.71 -8.12 -2.91
N ARG A 84 14.02 -7.87 -2.99
CA ARG A 84 14.99 -8.88 -3.43
C ARG A 84 14.97 -10.12 -2.55
N ASN A 85 14.94 -9.95 -1.23
CA ASN A 85 14.89 -11.07 -0.30
C ASN A 85 13.57 -11.83 -0.39
N LEU A 86 12.45 -11.14 -0.57
CA LEU A 86 11.13 -11.76 -0.77
C LEU A 86 11.11 -12.62 -2.06
N ILE A 87 11.64 -12.10 -3.17
CA ILE A 87 11.71 -12.83 -4.45
C ILE A 87 12.65 -14.05 -4.35
N GLN A 88 13.69 -14.00 -3.54
CA GLN A 88 14.60 -15.12 -3.33
C GLN A 88 14.05 -16.20 -2.39
N THR A 89 12.90 -15.98 -1.77
CA THR A 89 12.23 -16.96 -0.91
C THR A 89 11.08 -17.63 -1.68
N PRO A 90 11.27 -18.84 -2.24
CA PRO A 90 10.28 -19.45 -3.16
C PRO A 90 8.88 -19.56 -2.57
N LYS A 91 8.75 -19.94 -1.30
CA LYS A 91 7.44 -20.04 -0.62
C LYS A 91 6.73 -18.69 -0.50
N MET A 92 7.48 -17.62 -0.21
CA MET A 92 6.91 -16.27 -0.13
C MET A 92 6.49 -15.75 -1.50
N LEU A 93 7.30 -16.01 -2.53
CA LEU A 93 6.97 -15.66 -3.90
C LEU A 93 5.71 -16.38 -4.39
N MET A 94 5.57 -17.67 -4.11
CA MET A 94 4.35 -18.42 -4.42
C MET A 94 3.13 -17.81 -3.73
N PHE A 95 3.23 -17.54 -2.43
CA PHE A 95 2.16 -16.92 -1.66
C PHE A 95 1.75 -15.54 -2.23
N ILE A 96 2.72 -14.69 -2.55
CA ILE A 96 2.44 -13.37 -3.17
C ILE A 96 1.79 -13.53 -4.54
N ASN A 97 2.25 -14.48 -5.35
CA ASN A 97 1.64 -14.74 -6.67
C ASN A 97 0.20 -15.23 -6.54
N GLU A 98 -0.09 -16.12 -5.59
CA GLU A 98 -1.46 -16.58 -5.31
C GLU A 98 -2.36 -15.42 -4.90
N LEU A 99 -1.88 -14.55 -3.99
CA LEU A 99 -2.60 -13.35 -3.58
C LEU A 99 -2.90 -12.41 -4.75
N LEU A 100 -1.95 -12.21 -5.66
CA LEU A 100 -2.13 -11.34 -6.82
C LEU A 100 -3.10 -11.95 -7.84
N GLN A 101 -3.06 -13.27 -8.06
CA GLN A 101 -3.98 -13.96 -8.96
C GLN A 101 -5.44 -13.95 -8.45
N GLU A 102 -5.66 -14.11 -7.16
CA GLU A 102 -7.00 -13.97 -6.58
C GLU A 102 -7.56 -12.55 -6.73
N ASN A 103 -6.70 -11.54 -6.73
CA ASN A 103 -7.11 -10.15 -6.94
C ASN A 103 -7.56 -9.88 -8.38
N ASP A 104 -6.91 -10.47 -9.39
CA ASP A 104 -7.15 -10.15 -10.81
C ASP A 104 -8.61 -10.35 -11.24
N SER A 105 -9.30 -11.35 -10.70
CA SER A 105 -10.69 -11.67 -11.08
C SER A 105 -11.74 -10.68 -10.56
N ASN A 106 -11.43 -9.86 -9.56
CA ASN A 106 -12.39 -9.03 -8.83
C ASN A 106 -11.94 -7.57 -8.60
N LEU A 107 -10.86 -7.14 -9.25
CA LEU A 107 -10.26 -5.79 -9.06
C LEU A 107 -11.29 -4.65 -9.19
N GLY A 108 -12.13 -4.70 -10.21
CA GLY A 108 -13.09 -3.63 -10.51
C GLY A 108 -14.23 -3.47 -9.49
N GLU A 109 -14.52 -4.50 -8.70
CA GLU A 109 -15.67 -4.48 -7.78
C GLU A 109 -15.40 -3.67 -6.50
N LEU A 110 -14.14 -3.65 -6.02
CA LEU A 110 -13.74 -2.91 -4.82
C LEU A 110 -13.32 -1.48 -5.10
N THR A 111 -12.97 -1.16 -6.35
CA THR A 111 -12.46 0.18 -6.66
C THR A 111 -13.52 1.26 -6.48
N GLY A 112 -13.14 2.36 -5.86
CA GLY A 112 -14.01 3.52 -5.64
C GLY A 112 -13.71 4.25 -4.35
N VAL A 113 -14.59 5.17 -4.02
CA VAL A 113 -14.51 6.03 -2.84
C VAL A 113 -15.48 5.52 -1.79
N TYR A 114 -15.01 5.42 -0.56
CA TYR A 114 -15.77 5.01 0.62
C TYR A 114 -15.65 6.07 1.70
N GLU A 115 -16.67 6.20 2.51
CA GLU A 115 -16.58 6.81 3.83
C GLU A 115 -16.27 5.72 4.85
N ARG A 116 -15.19 5.88 5.59
CA ARG A 116 -14.72 4.95 6.63
C ARG A 116 -15.00 5.56 7.99
N TYR A 117 -15.60 4.79 8.88
CA TYR A 117 -16.03 5.22 10.19
C TYR A 117 -15.42 4.34 11.28
N HIS A 118 -14.95 4.96 12.35
CA HIS A 118 -14.48 4.30 13.56
C HIS A 118 -14.58 5.25 14.76
N HIS A 119 -14.52 4.70 15.98
CA HIS A 119 -14.43 5.54 17.17
C HIS A 119 -13.10 6.28 17.22
N SER A 120 -13.14 7.55 17.60
CA SER A 120 -11.95 8.38 17.69
C SER A 120 -11.11 7.98 18.91
N SER A 121 -9.81 7.73 18.67
CA SER A 121 -8.82 7.60 19.76
C SER A 121 -8.39 8.96 20.33
N ILE A 122 -8.59 10.05 19.59
CA ILE A 122 -8.21 11.42 19.97
C ILE A 122 -9.35 12.09 20.73
N TYR A 123 -10.57 12.05 20.19
CA TYR A 123 -11.74 12.70 20.79
C TYR A 123 -12.71 11.65 21.33
N LYS A 124 -12.63 11.41 22.66
CA LYS A 124 -13.49 10.41 23.33
C LYS A 124 -14.98 10.59 23.00
N GLY A 125 -15.66 9.50 22.72
CA GLY A 125 -17.10 9.49 22.43
C GLY A 125 -17.48 10.04 21.06
N LYS A 126 -16.50 10.34 20.21
CA LYS A 126 -16.76 10.81 18.84
C LYS A 126 -16.45 9.71 17.81
N ILE A 127 -17.02 9.88 16.63
CA ILE A 127 -16.79 9.00 15.46
C ILE A 127 -15.98 9.80 14.44
N VAL A 128 -14.89 9.23 13.98
CA VAL A 128 -14.12 9.74 12.82
C VAL A 128 -14.78 9.25 11.56
N ARG A 129 -15.12 10.16 10.66
CA ARG A 129 -15.41 9.86 9.26
C ARG A 129 -14.20 10.23 8.43
N SER A 130 -13.44 9.24 7.99
CA SER A 130 -12.38 9.38 6.99
C SER A 130 -12.92 9.10 5.58
N VAL A 131 -12.19 9.55 4.58
CA VAL A 131 -12.50 9.25 3.17
C VAL A 131 -11.42 8.35 2.62
N PHE A 132 -11.84 7.19 2.16
CA PHE A 132 -11.01 6.07 1.73
C PHE A 132 -11.22 5.80 0.25
N CYS A 133 -10.14 5.61 -0.51
CA CYS A 133 -10.21 5.34 -1.95
C CYS A 133 -9.40 4.09 -2.27
N ILE A 134 -10.06 3.09 -2.85
CA ILE A 134 -9.40 1.91 -3.41
C ILE A 134 -9.29 2.09 -4.92
N TYR A 135 -8.11 1.85 -5.46
CA TYR A 135 -7.82 1.96 -6.88
C TYR A 135 -6.86 0.87 -7.33
N GLU A 136 -6.94 0.53 -8.61
CA GLU A 136 -6.01 -0.42 -9.22
C GLU A 136 -4.83 0.33 -9.83
N LYS A 137 -3.63 -0.22 -9.64
CA LYS A 137 -2.41 0.24 -10.30
C LYS A 137 -1.47 -0.94 -10.56
N ASN A 138 -1.15 -1.18 -11.82
CA ASN A 138 -0.24 -2.24 -12.26
C ASN A 138 -0.63 -3.64 -11.77
N GLY A 139 -1.91 -3.99 -11.81
CA GLY A 139 -2.44 -5.28 -11.36
C GLY A 139 -2.56 -5.43 -9.84
N MET A 140 -2.32 -4.36 -9.08
CA MET A 140 -2.45 -4.37 -7.62
C MET A 140 -3.56 -3.44 -7.16
N LEU A 141 -4.34 -3.88 -6.17
CA LEU A 141 -5.23 -3.00 -5.44
C LEU A 141 -4.42 -2.19 -4.43
N MET A 142 -4.49 -0.90 -4.60
CA MET A 142 -3.91 0.08 -3.69
C MET A 142 -5.02 0.91 -3.06
N HIS A 143 -4.73 1.51 -1.93
CA HIS A 143 -5.63 2.48 -1.33
C HIS A 143 -4.88 3.68 -0.76
N TYR A 144 -5.63 4.74 -0.57
CA TYR A 144 -5.23 5.87 0.26
C TYR A 144 -6.46 6.44 0.97
N TYR A 145 -6.24 6.97 2.16
CA TYR A 145 -7.31 7.67 2.87
C TYR A 145 -6.80 8.88 3.64
N VAL A 146 -7.75 9.74 3.99
CA VAL A 146 -7.50 11.00 4.68
C VAL A 146 -8.41 11.09 5.89
N GLU A 147 -7.84 11.42 7.03
CA GLU A 147 -8.52 11.81 8.25
C GLU A 147 -8.28 13.29 8.53
N ARG A 148 -9.31 13.97 9.01
CA ARG A 148 -9.27 15.39 9.34
C ARG A 148 -9.92 15.60 10.68
N PHE A 149 -9.19 16.24 11.58
CA PHE A 149 -9.64 16.54 12.93
C PHE A 149 -9.80 18.05 13.07
N PRO A 150 -11.04 18.57 13.02
CA PRO A 150 -11.30 19.98 13.20
C PRO A 150 -11.03 20.39 14.65
N ASN A 151 -10.63 21.64 14.82
CA ASN A 151 -10.50 22.24 16.15
C ASN A 151 -11.87 22.19 16.87
N GLN A 152 -11.83 21.95 18.17
CA GLN A 152 -13.03 21.88 19.01
C GLN A 152 -13.58 23.27 19.40
N ASP A 153 -12.89 24.36 19.05
CA ASP A 153 -13.30 25.74 19.30
C ASP A 153 -14.47 26.25 18.42
N GLY A 154 -14.98 25.39 17.55
CA GLY A 154 -16.04 25.74 16.60
C GLY A 154 -15.59 26.57 15.39
N SER A 155 -14.29 26.86 15.26
CA SER A 155 -13.75 27.65 14.14
C SER A 155 -13.80 26.92 12.79
N GLY A 156 -14.02 25.61 12.80
CA GLY A 156 -13.96 24.75 11.60
C GLY A 156 -12.56 24.60 11.00
N LYS A 157 -11.53 25.18 11.64
CA LYS A 157 -10.14 24.97 11.26
C LYS A 157 -9.72 23.53 11.53
N ILE A 158 -8.86 22.99 10.71
CA ILE A 158 -8.34 21.64 10.88
C ILE A 158 -7.05 21.71 11.67
N ASP A 159 -7.04 21.09 12.85
CA ASP A 159 -5.86 21.01 13.72
C ASP A 159 -4.90 19.94 13.24
N TYR A 160 -5.46 18.75 12.94
CA TYR A 160 -4.68 17.60 12.52
C TYR A 160 -5.27 16.99 11.26
N HIS A 161 -4.41 16.50 10.41
CA HIS A 161 -4.79 15.66 9.29
C HIS A 161 -3.77 14.55 9.13
N PHE A 162 -4.27 13.35 8.85
CA PHE A 162 -3.45 12.17 8.57
C PHE A 162 -3.74 11.69 7.17
N LYS A 163 -2.71 11.19 6.52
CA LYS A 163 -2.81 10.60 5.19
C LYS A 163 -2.14 9.23 5.22
N TYR A 164 -2.87 8.25 4.77
CA TYR A 164 -2.41 6.88 4.70
C TYR A 164 -2.40 6.40 3.27
N HIS A 165 -1.40 5.61 2.92
CA HIS A 165 -1.30 4.89 1.67
C HIS A 165 -0.98 3.44 1.95
N GLY A 166 -1.53 2.53 1.15
CA GLY A 166 -1.30 1.13 1.40
C GLY A 166 -1.73 0.20 0.29
N LEU A 167 -1.64 -1.09 0.61
CA LEU A 167 -2.02 -2.19 -0.25
C LEU A 167 -3.30 -2.83 0.25
N THR A 168 -4.19 -3.16 -0.66
CA THR A 168 -5.43 -3.89 -0.41
C THR A 168 -5.34 -5.27 -1.04
N PHE A 169 -5.69 -6.30 -0.30
CA PHE A 169 -5.77 -7.68 -0.78
C PHE A 169 -7.20 -8.18 -0.64
N LEU A 170 -7.71 -8.81 -1.68
CA LEU A 170 -9.00 -9.52 -1.66
C LEU A 170 -8.73 -11.02 -1.67
N ILE A 171 -9.04 -11.69 -0.58
CA ILE A 171 -8.82 -13.13 -0.42
C ILE A 171 -10.15 -13.76 -0.01
N SER A 172 -10.72 -14.62 -0.85
CA SER A 172 -11.97 -15.33 -0.55
C SER A 172 -13.09 -14.41 -0.01
N ASN A 173 -13.34 -13.29 -0.66
CA ASN A 173 -14.31 -12.24 -0.26
C ASN A 173 -13.98 -11.47 1.05
N ARG A 174 -12.78 -11.62 1.58
CA ARG A 174 -12.29 -10.83 2.71
C ARG A 174 -11.30 -9.79 2.21
N ILE A 175 -11.39 -8.59 2.75
CA ILE A 175 -10.56 -7.46 2.38
C ILE A 175 -9.52 -7.24 3.48
N PHE A 176 -8.26 -7.24 3.11
CA PHE A 176 -7.13 -6.96 4.00
C PHE A 176 -6.43 -5.71 3.51
N CYS A 177 -6.27 -4.73 4.37
CA CYS A 177 -5.54 -3.51 4.08
C CYS A 177 -4.34 -3.39 5.01
N VAL A 178 -3.20 -3.04 4.44
CA VAL A 178 -1.99 -2.66 5.17
C VAL A 178 -1.63 -1.27 4.72
N ASP A 179 -1.59 -0.33 5.63
CA ASP A 179 -1.38 1.07 5.30
C ASP A 179 -0.36 1.75 6.20
N PHE A 180 0.27 2.80 5.66
CA PHE A 180 1.32 3.60 6.26
C PHE A 180 0.88 5.05 6.34
N GLU A 181 1.05 5.65 7.50
CA GLU A 181 0.90 7.10 7.65
C GLU A 181 2.05 7.81 6.92
N THR A 182 1.72 8.76 6.03
CA THR A 182 2.70 9.34 5.09
C THR A 182 3.21 10.72 5.44
N ILE A 183 2.64 11.39 6.46
CA ILE A 183 3.05 12.73 6.90
C ILE A 183 4.12 12.62 7.97
N GLN A 184 3.82 11.94 9.07
CA GLN A 184 4.74 11.74 10.19
C GLN A 184 5.60 10.48 10.02
N LYS A 185 5.14 9.53 9.19
CA LYS A 185 5.82 8.27 8.84
C LYS A 185 6.13 7.38 10.05
N ASN A 186 5.23 7.35 11.01
CA ASN A 186 5.44 6.67 12.29
C ASN A 186 4.35 5.64 12.65
N GLU A 187 3.43 5.36 11.72
CA GLU A 187 2.30 4.46 11.96
C GLU A 187 2.10 3.50 10.79
N ILE A 188 1.87 2.24 11.15
CA ILE A 188 1.38 1.18 10.24
C ILE A 188 0.08 0.66 10.84
N THR A 189 -0.96 0.54 10.03
CA THR A 189 -2.23 -0.03 10.45
C THR A 189 -2.64 -1.22 9.59
N PHE A 190 -3.40 -2.11 10.20
CA PHE A 190 -3.94 -3.30 9.55
C PHE A 190 -5.46 -3.26 9.67
N THR A 191 -6.17 -3.37 8.55
CA THR A 191 -7.62 -3.38 8.54
C THR A 191 -8.12 -4.66 7.86
N ASN A 192 -8.98 -5.40 8.55
CA ASN A 192 -9.61 -6.62 8.06
C ASN A 192 -11.10 -6.36 7.92
N LEU A 193 -11.64 -6.54 6.73
CA LEU A 193 -13.03 -6.22 6.40
C LEU A 193 -13.71 -7.40 5.70
N ALA A 194 -14.99 -7.55 5.95
CA ALA A 194 -15.86 -8.47 5.22
C ALA A 194 -17.10 -7.74 4.71
N ALA A 195 -17.56 -8.10 3.52
CA ALA A 195 -18.82 -7.62 3.00
C ALA A 195 -19.99 -8.27 3.75
N VAL A 196 -21.02 -7.49 4.09
CA VAL A 196 -22.21 -7.97 4.81
C VAL A 196 -23.06 -8.91 3.95
N SER A 197 -23.01 -8.73 2.65
CA SER A 197 -23.78 -9.52 1.69
C SER A 197 -22.94 -9.81 0.46
N ARG A 198 -23.07 -11.03 -0.08
CA ARG A 198 -22.43 -11.42 -1.34
C ARG A 198 -22.85 -10.53 -2.53
N ASN A 199 -24.03 -9.94 -2.47
CA ASN A 199 -24.62 -9.19 -3.57
C ASN A 199 -24.51 -7.66 -3.45
N SER A 200 -23.98 -7.13 -2.33
CA SER A 200 -23.84 -5.69 -2.15
C SER A 200 -22.63 -5.36 -1.30
N ARG A 201 -21.72 -4.60 -1.87
CA ARG A 201 -20.56 -4.03 -1.17
C ARG A 201 -20.84 -2.58 -0.73
N LYS A 202 -22.11 -2.18 -0.62
CA LYS A 202 -22.48 -0.86 -0.14
C LYS A 202 -21.93 -0.60 1.25
N PHE A 203 -21.97 -1.61 2.11
CA PHE A 203 -21.37 -1.58 3.44
C PHE A 203 -20.40 -2.73 3.63
N VAL A 204 -19.22 -2.43 4.20
CA VAL A 204 -18.18 -3.39 4.55
C VAL A 204 -17.79 -3.12 5.99
N PHE A 205 -17.75 -4.17 6.82
CA PHE A 205 -17.49 -4.07 8.25
C PHE A 205 -16.29 -4.89 8.66
N GLY A 206 -15.60 -4.43 9.72
CA GLY A 206 -14.44 -5.16 10.22
C GLY A 206 -13.73 -4.45 11.35
N VAL A 207 -12.45 -4.75 11.49
CA VAL A 207 -11.61 -4.26 12.57
C VAL A 207 -10.33 -3.68 11.99
N ALA A 208 -9.93 -2.54 12.50
CA ALA A 208 -8.59 -1.97 12.28
C ALA A 208 -7.77 -2.11 13.56
N SER A 209 -6.49 -2.42 13.40
CA SER A 209 -5.51 -2.49 14.48
C SER A 209 -4.27 -1.70 14.13
N GLY A 210 -3.68 -1.07 15.14
CA GLY A 210 -2.49 -0.23 14.99
C GLY A 210 -2.01 0.28 16.33
N ILE A 211 -1.23 1.34 16.33
CA ILE A 211 -0.81 2.05 17.52
C ILE A 211 -1.53 3.40 17.53
N ALA A 212 -2.24 3.70 18.62
CA ALA A 212 -2.97 4.96 18.71
C ALA A 212 -2.05 6.17 18.54
N ALA A 213 -2.50 7.17 17.78
CA ALA A 213 -1.81 8.43 17.56
C ALA A 213 -1.83 9.35 18.80
N THR A 214 -1.89 8.77 20.01
CA THR A 214 -1.85 9.49 21.30
C THR A 214 -0.44 9.56 21.84
N MET A 215 -0.21 10.44 22.81
CA MET A 215 1.10 10.55 23.48
C MET A 215 1.57 9.22 24.10
N VAL A 216 0.65 8.35 24.51
CA VAL A 216 0.96 7.06 25.16
C VAL A 216 1.22 5.95 24.16
N ARG A 217 0.84 6.12 22.87
CA ARG A 217 1.07 5.16 21.76
C ARG A 217 0.69 3.71 22.09
N GLN A 218 -0.47 3.52 22.69
CA GLN A 218 -0.94 2.18 23.02
C GLN A 218 -1.41 1.43 21.77
N PRO A 219 -1.18 0.10 21.69
CA PRO A 219 -1.83 -0.74 20.71
C PRO A 219 -3.34 -0.63 20.84
N VAL A 220 -4.03 -0.54 19.72
CA VAL A 220 -5.49 -0.41 19.66
C VAL A 220 -6.05 -1.31 18.57
N ALA A 221 -7.21 -1.90 18.84
CA ALA A 221 -8.05 -2.50 17.82
C ALA A 221 -9.46 -1.92 17.94
N SER A 222 -10.00 -1.43 16.82
CA SER A 222 -11.33 -0.79 16.81
C SER A 222 -12.18 -1.31 15.66
N LYS A 223 -13.50 -1.30 15.86
CA LYS A 223 -14.44 -1.57 14.78
C LYS A 223 -14.32 -0.50 13.69
N VAL A 224 -14.39 -0.94 12.45
CA VAL A 224 -14.40 -0.10 11.26
C VAL A 224 -15.58 -0.45 10.39
N ALA A 225 -16.35 0.57 9.98
CA ALA A 225 -17.38 0.46 8.99
C ALA A 225 -17.01 1.29 7.75
N MET A 226 -17.18 0.73 6.57
CA MET A 226 -16.99 1.46 5.32
C MET A 226 -18.30 1.49 4.53
N HIS A 227 -18.68 2.67 4.06
CA HIS A 227 -19.83 2.93 3.21
C HIS A 227 -19.37 3.38 1.83
N PHE A 228 -19.75 2.64 0.79
CA PHE A 228 -19.43 3.00 -0.60
C PHE A 228 -20.16 4.27 -1.03
N VAL A 229 -19.41 5.22 -1.58
CA VAL A 229 -19.95 6.53 -2.00
C VAL A 229 -20.02 6.66 -3.52
N SER A 230 -18.92 6.32 -4.22
CA SER A 230 -18.87 6.49 -5.67
C SER A 230 -17.76 5.68 -6.32
N LYS A 231 -17.92 5.37 -7.60
CA LYS A 231 -16.83 4.86 -8.44
C LYS A 231 -15.81 5.96 -8.74
N GLY A 232 -14.59 5.51 -9.12
CA GLY A 232 -13.49 6.36 -9.52
C GLY A 232 -12.63 6.86 -8.34
N LEU A 233 -11.79 7.86 -8.62
CA LEU A 233 -10.84 8.37 -7.64
C LEU A 233 -11.45 9.42 -6.71
N MET A 234 -10.85 9.59 -5.55
CA MET A 234 -11.21 10.63 -4.57
C MET A 234 -11.07 12.02 -5.16
N LYS A 235 -12.11 12.83 -5.01
CA LYS A 235 -12.19 14.24 -5.43
C LYS A 235 -12.20 15.17 -4.21
N ARG A 236 -11.98 16.46 -4.44
CA ARG A 236 -11.93 17.48 -3.38
C ARG A 236 -13.22 17.56 -2.54
N ASN A 237 -14.38 17.35 -3.16
CA ASN A 237 -15.66 17.31 -2.45
C ASN A 237 -15.73 16.12 -1.47
N HIS A 238 -15.17 14.96 -1.84
CA HIS A 238 -15.08 13.82 -0.93
C HIS A 238 -14.21 14.15 0.28
N ILE A 239 -13.01 14.73 0.06
CA ILE A 239 -12.08 15.09 1.15
C ILE A 239 -12.70 16.05 2.16
N ARG A 240 -13.60 16.95 1.71
CA ARG A 240 -14.32 17.90 2.59
C ARG A 240 -15.25 17.19 3.58
N ARG A 241 -15.67 15.96 3.29
CA ARG A 241 -16.52 15.17 4.17
C ARG A 241 -15.76 14.50 5.31
N ALA A 242 -14.42 14.35 5.20
CA ALA A 242 -13.59 13.83 6.28
C ALA A 242 -13.64 14.78 7.48
N THR A 243 -14.11 14.28 8.63
CA THR A 243 -14.33 15.07 9.86
C THR A 243 -14.58 14.17 11.06
N VAL A 244 -14.72 14.77 12.23
CA VAL A 244 -15.14 14.11 13.47
C VAL A 244 -16.61 14.47 13.75
N LEU A 245 -17.41 13.47 14.08
CA LEU A 245 -18.86 13.56 14.22
C LEU A 245 -19.29 13.11 15.63
N SER A 246 -20.43 13.63 16.07
CA SER A 246 -21.14 13.03 17.21
C SER A 246 -21.81 11.71 16.76
N PRO A 247 -21.98 10.74 17.67
CA PRO A 247 -22.64 9.47 17.32
C PRO A 247 -24.10 9.62 16.84
N ASP A 248 -24.74 10.71 17.22
CA ASP A 248 -26.12 11.09 16.84
C ASP A 248 -26.19 11.94 15.57
N ASP A 249 -25.06 12.17 14.89
CA ASP A 249 -25.04 12.95 13.66
C ASP A 249 -25.87 12.25 12.55
N PRO A 250 -26.87 12.92 11.98
CA PRO A 250 -27.78 12.32 11.00
C PRO A 250 -27.11 11.96 9.67
N SER A 251 -25.90 12.43 9.43
CA SER A 251 -25.12 12.09 8.22
C SER A 251 -24.43 10.74 8.30
N ILE A 252 -24.46 10.07 9.45
CA ILE A 252 -23.91 8.71 9.63
C ILE A 252 -25.03 7.71 9.27
N PRO A 253 -24.77 6.77 8.34
CA PRO A 253 -25.75 5.73 8.02
C PRO A 253 -26.12 4.88 9.26
N LYS A 254 -27.39 4.49 9.35
CA LYS A 254 -27.87 3.68 10.47
C LYS A 254 -27.09 2.37 10.61
N GLU A 255 -26.80 1.69 9.51
CA GLU A 255 -26.04 0.45 9.47
C GLU A 255 -24.64 0.60 10.10
N VAL A 256 -24.03 1.77 9.92
CA VAL A 256 -22.73 2.12 10.53
C VAL A 256 -22.88 2.27 12.04
N ILE A 257 -23.89 3.01 12.51
CA ILE A 257 -24.16 3.20 13.94
C ILE A 257 -24.45 1.87 14.62
N ASP A 258 -25.33 1.06 14.02
CA ASP A 258 -25.70 -0.25 14.54
C ASP A 258 -24.45 -1.16 14.69
N TYR A 259 -23.55 -1.16 13.70
CA TYR A 259 -22.32 -1.94 13.76
C TYR A 259 -21.33 -1.41 14.81
N LEU A 260 -21.08 -0.12 14.86
CA LEU A 260 -20.11 0.48 15.80
C LEU A 260 -20.63 0.39 17.24
N GLY A 261 -21.95 0.50 17.47
CA GLY A 261 -22.58 0.43 18.79
C GLY A 261 -22.78 -0.98 19.34
N ALA A 262 -22.75 -2.03 18.49
CA ALA A 262 -22.97 -3.42 18.92
C ALA A 262 -21.73 -3.97 19.66
N GLY A 263 -21.88 -4.29 20.95
CA GLY A 263 -20.80 -4.86 21.79
C GLY A 263 -19.67 -3.87 22.10
N THR A 264 -18.48 -4.37 22.46
CA THR A 264 -17.30 -3.54 22.73
C THR A 264 -16.81 -2.84 21.46
N SER A 265 -16.65 -1.52 21.53
CA SER A 265 -16.22 -0.69 20.38
C SER A 265 -14.71 -0.73 20.13
N SER A 266 -13.93 -1.12 21.15
CA SER A 266 -12.48 -1.31 21.08
C SER A 266 -12.08 -2.52 21.91
N ILE A 267 -10.98 -3.16 21.54
CA ILE A 267 -10.28 -4.13 22.38
C ILE A 267 -9.15 -3.33 23.01
N ASP A 268 -9.36 -2.89 24.24
CA ASP A 268 -8.28 -2.28 24.99
C ASP A 268 -7.34 -3.40 25.48
N PRO A 269 -6.03 -3.22 25.36
CA PRO A 269 -5.10 -4.16 25.96
C PRO A 269 -5.28 -4.13 27.48
N VAL A 270 -5.35 -5.30 28.10
CA VAL A 270 -5.43 -5.49 29.55
C VAL A 270 -4.15 -5.01 30.21
#